data_10b3f316699bfa21c4f9026df1b12186
#
_entry.id   10b3f316699bfa21c4f9026df1b12186
#
_cell.length_a   1.000
_cell.length_b   1.000
_cell.length_c   1.000
_cell.angle_alpha   90.00
_cell.angle_beta   90.00
_cell.angle_gamma   90.00
#
_symmetry.space_group_name_H-M   'P 1'
#
loop_
_entity.id
_entity.type
_entity.pdbx_description
1 polymer ?
#
loop_
_entity_poly.entity_id
_entity_poly.type
_entity_poly.pdbx_seq_one_letter_code
_entity_poly.pdbx_strand_id
1 'polypeptide(L)'
;HVDVSHAVEERRRRVQMFREAGITPLSVGNVSMRQGEEEIRKAFQYARGINISTIVCAPSHEALPVLDRMVKEFDIRLAIHNHGPEDKGFFPSPYDVMRAVEKYDSRIGLCIDVGHTARAGVDPAESILKCRDRLYDVHMKDISAMGDRNTPIESGRGILDIQSILAALLEIKFQGHVGFEYEKDSKDPVPGLAESVG
;
A
#
# COMPACT_ATOMS: atom_id res chain seq x y z
N HIS A 1 8.70 1.07 15.44
CA HIS A 1 8.41 2.16 14.51
C HIS A 1 9.72 2.79 14.02
N VAL A 2 9.81 3.03 12.71
CA VAL A 2 10.97 3.68 12.07
C VAL A 2 10.47 4.98 11.45
N ASP A 3 10.81 6.11 12.08
CA ASP A 3 10.31 7.43 11.71
C ASP A 3 11.31 8.20 10.83
N VAL A 4 10.81 9.03 9.91
CA VAL A 4 11.62 9.87 9.04
C VAL A 4 12.42 10.94 9.80
N SER A 5 11.97 11.32 11.00
CA SER A 5 12.66 12.29 11.87
C SER A 5 13.89 11.72 12.56
N HIS A 6 14.01 10.39 12.66
CA HIS A 6 15.20 9.78 13.27
C HIS A 6 16.45 9.98 12.41
N ALA A 7 17.62 10.02 13.02
CA ALA A 7 18.90 9.97 12.31
C ALA A 7 19.02 8.66 11.48
N VAL A 8 19.79 8.71 10.39
CA VAL A 8 19.92 7.56 9.46
C VAL A 8 20.42 6.31 10.17
N GLU A 9 21.39 6.47 11.08
CA GLU A 9 21.97 5.38 11.88
C GLU A 9 20.91 4.72 12.77
N GLU A 10 20.08 5.51 13.43
CA GLU A 10 18.98 4.99 14.28
C GLU A 10 17.93 4.25 13.44
N ARG A 11 17.58 4.77 12.27
CA ARG A 11 16.67 4.07 11.34
C ARG A 11 17.24 2.72 10.93
N ARG A 12 18.51 2.67 10.54
CA ARG A 12 19.18 1.42 10.16
C ARG A 12 19.23 0.43 11.31
N ARG A 13 19.52 0.89 12.52
CA ARG A 13 19.52 0.06 13.73
C ARG A 13 18.12 -0.56 13.96
N ARG A 14 17.05 0.21 13.84
CA ARG A 14 15.67 -0.29 14.02
C ARG A 14 15.28 -1.30 12.94
N VAL A 15 15.62 -1.06 11.68
CA VAL A 15 15.42 -2.03 10.60
C VAL A 15 16.21 -3.31 10.86
N GLN A 16 17.43 -3.20 11.38
CA GLN A 16 18.24 -4.35 11.73
C GLN A 16 17.60 -5.20 12.84
N MET A 17 16.98 -4.56 13.84
CA MET A 17 16.22 -5.30 14.89
C MET A 17 15.09 -6.15 14.32
N PHE A 18 14.36 -5.66 13.29
CA PHE A 18 13.36 -6.49 12.61
C PHE A 18 13.99 -7.70 11.94
N ARG A 19 15.11 -7.51 11.23
CA ARG A 19 15.82 -8.61 10.56
C ARG A 19 16.35 -9.64 11.54
N GLU A 20 16.88 -9.21 12.68
CA GLU A 20 17.34 -10.09 13.77
C GLU A 20 16.19 -10.87 14.41
N ALA A 21 14.97 -10.33 14.39
CA ALA A 21 13.75 -11.01 14.78
C ALA A 21 13.16 -11.90 13.66
N GLY A 22 13.87 -12.09 12.53
CA GLY A 22 13.39 -12.90 11.39
C GLY A 22 12.40 -12.19 10.49
N ILE A 23 12.19 -10.87 10.66
CA ILE A 23 11.26 -10.07 9.87
C ILE A 23 12.03 -9.29 8.80
N THR A 24 11.67 -9.47 7.53
CA THR A 24 12.24 -8.69 6.41
C THR A 24 11.26 -7.58 6.01
N PRO A 25 11.54 -6.30 6.32
CA PRO A 25 10.73 -5.20 5.83
C PRO A 25 10.81 -5.10 4.31
N LEU A 26 9.67 -5.14 3.62
CA LEU A 26 9.57 -5.12 2.16
C LEU A 26 9.17 -3.76 1.62
N SER A 27 8.31 -3.03 2.33
CA SER A 27 7.82 -1.72 1.94
C SER A 27 7.77 -0.74 3.13
N VAL A 28 7.63 0.53 2.82
CA VAL A 28 7.31 1.60 3.79
C VAL A 28 6.13 2.40 3.28
N GLY A 29 5.27 2.83 4.16
CA GLY A 29 4.11 3.68 3.84
C GLY A 29 3.02 3.58 4.92
N ASN A 30 1.89 4.17 4.70
CA ASN A 30 1.49 4.95 3.52
C ASN A 30 2.05 6.38 3.61
N VAL A 31 2.81 6.82 2.60
CA VAL A 31 3.44 8.15 2.58
C VAL A 31 2.61 9.09 1.71
N SER A 32 2.17 10.22 2.27
CA SER A 32 1.59 11.30 1.47
C SER A 32 2.65 11.90 0.54
N MET A 33 2.39 11.90 -0.76
CA MET A 33 3.27 12.48 -1.79
C MET A 33 2.52 13.58 -2.57
N ARG A 34 1.82 14.44 -1.83
CA ARG A 34 1.03 15.57 -2.33
C ARG A 34 1.78 16.91 -2.25
N GLN A 35 2.98 16.87 -1.72
CA GLN A 35 3.84 18.04 -1.47
C GLN A 35 4.83 18.25 -2.61
N GLY A 36 5.66 19.30 -2.49
CA GLY A 36 6.67 19.63 -3.50
C GLY A 36 7.75 18.55 -3.68
N GLU A 37 8.51 18.70 -4.77
CA GLU A 37 9.56 17.73 -5.16
C GLU A 37 10.58 17.43 -4.05
N GLU A 38 10.92 18.44 -3.24
CA GLU A 38 11.89 18.27 -2.14
C GLU A 38 11.37 17.28 -1.08
N GLU A 39 10.12 17.37 -0.68
CA GLU A 39 9.53 16.45 0.30
C GLU A 39 9.36 15.05 -0.27
N ILE A 40 8.99 14.94 -1.54
CA ILE A 40 8.95 13.66 -2.25
C ILE A 40 10.35 13.03 -2.24
N ARG A 41 11.39 13.79 -2.58
CA ARG A 41 12.78 13.31 -2.60
C ARG A 41 13.23 12.79 -1.22
N LYS A 42 12.84 13.44 -0.13
CA LYS A 42 13.13 12.98 1.23
C LYS A 42 12.57 11.59 1.52
N ALA A 43 11.36 11.28 1.02
CA ALA A 43 10.77 9.95 1.17
C ALA A 43 11.59 8.87 0.44
N PHE A 44 12.06 9.15 -0.78
CA PHE A 44 12.95 8.25 -1.50
C PHE A 44 14.31 8.08 -0.82
N GLN A 45 14.92 9.16 -0.37
CA GLN A 45 16.17 9.12 0.41
C GLN A 45 16.01 8.31 1.70
N TYR A 46 14.86 8.44 2.36
CA TYR A 46 14.53 7.65 3.54
C TYR A 46 14.49 6.15 3.21
N ALA A 47 13.69 5.74 2.23
CA ALA A 47 13.57 4.33 1.83
C ALA A 47 14.92 3.73 1.42
N ARG A 48 15.68 4.46 0.60
CA ARG A 48 17.04 4.07 0.19
C ARG A 48 18.00 3.96 1.38
N GLY A 49 17.92 4.90 2.32
CA GLY A 49 18.78 4.94 3.53
C GLY A 49 18.60 3.73 4.45
N ILE A 50 17.43 3.10 4.43
CA ILE A 50 17.10 1.88 5.21
C ILE A 50 17.05 0.60 4.34
N ASN A 51 17.44 0.70 3.07
CA ASN A 51 17.48 -0.41 2.11
C ASN A 51 16.12 -1.10 1.92
N ILE A 52 15.10 -0.30 1.67
CA ILE A 52 13.74 -0.74 1.30
C ILE A 52 13.47 -0.28 -0.13
N SER A 53 12.98 -1.19 -0.98
CA SER A 53 12.84 -0.99 -2.42
C SER A 53 11.42 -0.62 -2.87
N THR A 54 10.45 -0.55 -1.97
CA THR A 54 9.07 -0.22 -2.29
C THR A 54 8.52 0.83 -1.32
N ILE A 55 7.89 1.87 -1.85
CA ILE A 55 7.16 2.88 -1.05
C ILE A 55 5.68 2.77 -1.40
N VAL A 56 4.84 2.51 -0.41
CA VAL A 56 3.39 2.68 -0.52
C VAL A 56 3.07 4.16 -0.34
N CYS A 57 2.30 4.76 -1.23
CA CYS A 57 2.08 6.21 -1.23
C CYS A 57 0.69 6.63 -1.69
N ALA A 58 0.32 7.86 -1.28
CA ALA A 58 -0.90 8.54 -1.69
C ALA A 58 -0.55 9.88 -2.37
N PRO A 59 -0.13 9.88 -3.64
CA PRO A 59 0.25 11.09 -4.36
C PRO A 59 -0.96 11.86 -4.89
N SER A 60 -0.72 13.10 -5.34
CA SER A 60 -1.63 13.79 -6.26
C SER A 60 -1.30 13.43 -7.71
N HIS A 61 -2.24 13.70 -8.64
CA HIS A 61 -1.98 13.51 -10.07
C HIS A 61 -0.84 14.40 -10.59
N GLU A 62 -0.72 15.61 -10.05
CA GLU A 62 0.33 16.56 -10.40
C GLU A 62 1.73 16.11 -9.98
N ALA A 63 1.81 15.24 -8.98
CA ALA A 63 3.10 14.68 -8.52
C ALA A 63 3.65 13.60 -9.46
N LEU A 64 2.82 12.95 -10.28
CA LEU A 64 3.23 11.80 -11.11
C LEU A 64 4.47 12.07 -11.99
N PRO A 65 4.63 13.23 -12.66
CA PRO A 65 5.85 13.50 -13.44
C PRO A 65 7.11 13.58 -12.56
N VAL A 66 7.00 14.06 -11.32
CA VAL A 66 8.11 14.08 -10.35
C VAL A 66 8.44 12.67 -9.92
N LEU A 67 7.42 11.88 -9.58
CA LEU A 67 7.56 10.50 -9.15
C LEU A 67 8.21 9.64 -10.24
N ASP A 68 7.89 9.87 -11.52
CA ASP A 68 8.51 9.19 -12.66
C ASP A 68 10.03 9.41 -12.74
N ARG A 69 10.49 10.64 -12.42
CA ARG A 69 11.93 10.91 -12.30
C ARG A 69 12.55 10.25 -11.08
N MET A 70 11.85 10.30 -9.93
CA MET A 70 12.37 9.75 -8.67
C MET A 70 12.54 8.23 -8.72
N VAL A 71 11.57 7.47 -9.27
CA VAL A 71 11.69 6.01 -9.37
C VAL A 71 12.88 5.59 -10.21
N LYS A 72 13.21 6.35 -11.25
CA LYS A 72 14.39 6.12 -12.12
C LYS A 72 15.70 6.46 -11.40
N GLU A 73 15.73 7.60 -10.71
CA GLU A 73 16.93 8.07 -9.99
C GLU A 73 17.29 7.16 -8.81
N PHE A 74 16.29 6.73 -8.05
CA PHE A 74 16.50 5.97 -6.82
C PHE A 74 16.43 4.46 -7.01
N ASP A 75 15.92 3.99 -8.15
CA ASP A 75 15.59 2.58 -8.41
C ASP A 75 14.67 1.98 -7.33
N ILE A 76 13.61 2.70 -7.00
CA ILE A 76 12.61 2.35 -5.99
C ILE A 76 11.25 2.23 -6.66
N ARG A 77 10.47 1.21 -6.30
CA ARG A 77 9.07 1.06 -6.71
C ARG A 77 8.15 1.96 -5.90
N LEU A 78 7.12 2.44 -6.54
CA LEU A 78 5.99 3.11 -5.90
C LEU A 78 4.73 2.28 -6.07
N ALA A 79 4.07 2.01 -4.96
CA ALA A 79 2.77 1.36 -4.90
C ALA A 79 1.73 2.40 -4.48
N ILE A 80 0.97 2.93 -5.44
CA ILE A 80 -0.06 3.94 -5.16
C ILE A 80 -1.27 3.26 -4.54
N HIS A 81 -1.63 3.72 -3.34
CA HIS A 81 -2.74 3.20 -2.57
C HIS A 81 -4.06 3.84 -3.02
N ASN A 82 -5.06 3.01 -3.36
CA ASN A 82 -6.41 3.50 -3.65
C ASN A 82 -7.20 3.68 -2.35
N HIS A 83 -8.01 4.76 -2.24
CA HIS A 83 -8.64 5.18 -0.99
C HIS A 83 -10.17 5.13 -0.99
N GLY A 84 -10.79 4.59 -2.05
CA GLY A 84 -12.24 4.47 -2.14
C GLY A 84 -12.94 5.71 -2.69
N PRO A 85 -14.28 5.70 -2.73
CA PRO A 85 -15.09 6.67 -3.47
C PRO A 85 -15.03 8.10 -2.95
N GLU A 86 -14.58 8.32 -1.71
CA GLU A 86 -14.41 9.64 -1.13
C GLU A 86 -13.22 10.39 -1.73
N ASP A 87 -12.24 9.66 -2.22
CA ASP A 87 -10.98 10.23 -2.75
C ASP A 87 -11.08 10.60 -4.24
N LYS A 88 -12.18 11.21 -4.64
CA LYS A 88 -12.51 11.53 -6.05
C LYS A 88 -11.45 12.37 -6.78
N GLY A 89 -10.67 13.16 -6.05
CA GLY A 89 -9.60 13.98 -6.59
C GLY A 89 -8.29 13.22 -6.83
N PHE A 90 -8.22 11.96 -6.45
CA PHE A 90 -7.01 11.16 -6.49
C PHE A 90 -7.26 9.78 -7.12
N PHE A 91 -7.24 8.71 -6.31
CA PHE A 91 -7.31 7.34 -6.81
C PHE A 91 -8.38 6.54 -6.05
N PRO A 92 -9.67 6.69 -6.42
CA PRO A 92 -10.76 5.96 -5.75
C PRO A 92 -10.67 4.44 -5.92
N SER A 93 -10.24 3.97 -7.08
CA SER A 93 -10.19 2.55 -7.41
C SER A 93 -8.82 2.12 -7.98
N PRO A 94 -8.52 0.82 -8.02
CA PRO A 94 -7.32 0.28 -8.67
C PRO A 94 -7.21 0.70 -10.15
N TYR A 95 -8.33 0.79 -10.85
CA TYR A 95 -8.34 1.16 -12.27
C TYR A 95 -8.03 2.64 -12.50
N ASP A 96 -8.31 3.51 -11.52
CA ASP A 96 -7.91 4.92 -11.59
C ASP A 96 -6.40 5.05 -11.46
N VAL A 97 -5.78 4.26 -10.57
CA VAL A 97 -4.32 4.17 -10.46
C VAL A 97 -3.73 3.70 -11.78
N MET A 98 -4.18 2.53 -12.30
CA MET A 98 -3.61 1.92 -13.51
C MET A 98 -3.69 2.85 -14.71
N ARG A 99 -4.83 3.52 -14.91
CA ARG A 99 -5.04 4.52 -15.98
C ARG A 99 -4.09 5.71 -15.85
N ALA A 100 -3.92 6.23 -14.62
CA ALA A 100 -3.06 7.39 -14.38
C ALA A 100 -1.58 7.08 -14.60
N VAL A 101 -1.13 5.85 -14.30
CA VAL A 101 0.29 5.48 -14.38
C VAL A 101 0.71 4.84 -15.70
N GLU A 102 -0.23 4.63 -16.62
CA GLU A 102 0.00 3.92 -17.89
C GLU A 102 1.21 4.45 -18.67
N LYS A 103 1.36 5.77 -18.75
CA LYS A 103 2.42 6.45 -19.51
C LYS A 103 3.74 6.65 -18.74
N TYR A 104 3.77 6.29 -17.46
CA TYR A 104 4.93 6.47 -16.59
C TYR A 104 5.73 5.16 -16.45
N ASP A 105 6.91 5.27 -15.88
CA ASP A 105 7.81 4.14 -15.64
C ASP A 105 7.09 2.98 -14.93
N SER A 106 7.42 1.75 -15.33
CA SER A 106 6.77 0.55 -14.78
C SER A 106 7.00 0.35 -13.29
N ARG A 107 7.96 1.02 -12.67
CA ARG A 107 8.16 1.02 -11.21
C ARG A 107 7.06 1.75 -10.45
N ILE A 108 6.20 2.53 -11.13
CA ILE A 108 5.01 3.12 -10.53
C ILE A 108 3.83 2.19 -10.80
N GLY A 109 3.23 1.68 -9.75
CA GLY A 109 2.11 0.74 -9.82
C GLY A 109 1.15 0.90 -8.64
N LEU A 110 0.53 -0.19 -8.26
CA LEU A 110 -0.62 -0.25 -7.36
C LEU A 110 -0.25 -0.89 -6.03
N CYS A 111 -0.68 -0.28 -4.93
CA CYS A 111 -1.03 -0.94 -3.68
C CYS A 111 -2.56 -1.05 -3.64
N ILE A 112 -3.10 -2.24 -3.82
CA ILE A 112 -4.55 -2.43 -3.73
C ILE A 112 -4.98 -2.51 -2.27
N ASP A 113 -5.87 -1.59 -1.84
CA ASP A 113 -6.66 -1.79 -0.63
C ASP A 113 -7.98 -2.46 -1.02
N VAL A 114 -8.18 -3.68 -0.54
CA VAL A 114 -9.33 -4.50 -0.97
C VAL A 114 -10.65 -3.97 -0.43
N GLY A 115 -10.66 -3.37 0.75
CA GLY A 115 -11.86 -2.75 1.34
C GLY A 115 -12.26 -1.47 0.60
N HIS A 116 -11.30 -0.61 0.33
CA HIS A 116 -11.55 0.60 -0.47
C HIS A 116 -11.94 0.27 -1.90
N THR A 117 -11.38 -0.79 -2.49
CA THR A 117 -11.75 -1.29 -3.81
C THR A 117 -13.21 -1.71 -3.86
N ALA A 118 -13.64 -2.54 -2.89
CA ALA A 118 -15.03 -2.97 -2.79
C ALA A 118 -15.99 -1.79 -2.59
N ARG A 119 -15.64 -0.84 -1.71
CA ARG A 119 -16.43 0.39 -1.49
C ARG A 119 -16.53 1.27 -2.73
N ALA A 120 -15.55 1.23 -3.62
CA ALA A 120 -15.61 1.90 -4.93
C ALA A 120 -16.50 1.13 -5.95
N GLY A 121 -17.16 0.05 -5.54
CA GLY A 121 -18.04 -0.75 -6.39
C GLY A 121 -17.28 -1.67 -7.37
N VAL A 122 -16.03 -2.00 -7.04
CA VAL A 122 -15.15 -2.82 -7.88
C VAL A 122 -14.82 -4.11 -7.13
N ASP A 123 -14.81 -5.24 -7.84
CA ASP A 123 -14.42 -6.52 -7.27
C ASP A 123 -12.91 -6.58 -7.01
N PRO A 124 -12.46 -6.82 -5.75
CA PRO A 124 -11.05 -6.86 -5.42
C PRO A 124 -10.29 -8.02 -6.08
N ALA A 125 -10.89 -9.22 -6.15
CA ALA A 125 -10.22 -10.39 -6.72
C ALA A 125 -10.04 -10.20 -8.23
N GLU A 126 -11.06 -9.74 -8.94
CA GLU A 126 -10.97 -9.39 -10.35
C GLU A 126 -9.93 -8.29 -10.61
N SER A 127 -9.88 -7.28 -9.72
CA SER A 127 -8.91 -6.18 -9.83
C SER A 127 -7.46 -6.67 -9.68
N ILE A 128 -7.21 -7.59 -8.76
CA ILE A 128 -5.90 -8.23 -8.59
C ILE A 128 -5.46 -8.92 -9.88
N LEU A 129 -6.34 -9.71 -10.50
CA LEU A 129 -6.04 -10.40 -11.75
C LEU A 129 -5.76 -9.42 -12.90
N LYS A 130 -6.55 -8.35 -13.02
CA LYS A 130 -6.43 -7.36 -14.09
C LYS A 130 -5.22 -6.42 -13.93
N CYS A 131 -4.85 -6.10 -12.68
CA CYS A 131 -3.77 -5.15 -12.39
C CYS A 131 -2.42 -5.84 -12.12
N ARG A 132 -2.33 -7.17 -12.27
CA ARG A 132 -1.19 -8.01 -11.88
C ARG A 132 0.18 -7.48 -12.32
N ASP A 133 0.28 -6.87 -13.49
CA ASP A 133 1.57 -6.46 -14.08
C ASP A 133 2.22 -5.29 -13.34
N ARG A 134 1.43 -4.53 -12.57
CA ARG A 134 1.88 -3.38 -11.75
C ARG A 134 1.34 -3.44 -10.33
N LEU A 135 0.93 -4.60 -9.83
CA LEU A 135 0.55 -4.80 -8.43
C LEU A 135 1.80 -5.05 -7.58
N TYR A 136 2.09 -4.16 -6.63
CA TYR A 136 3.33 -4.19 -5.84
C TYR A 136 3.10 -4.38 -4.36
N ASP A 137 1.92 -4.01 -3.85
CA ASP A 137 1.56 -4.16 -2.44
C ASP A 137 0.05 -4.41 -2.32
N VAL A 138 -0.37 -5.04 -1.22
CA VAL A 138 -1.77 -5.33 -0.92
C VAL A 138 -2.05 -4.93 0.51
N HIS A 139 -3.08 -4.11 0.70
CA HIS A 139 -3.66 -3.82 2.01
C HIS A 139 -4.93 -4.63 2.19
N MET A 140 -4.85 -5.59 3.10
CA MET A 140 -5.96 -6.46 3.46
C MET A 140 -6.81 -5.74 4.51
N LYS A 141 -7.88 -5.12 4.06
CA LYS A 141 -8.86 -4.38 4.87
C LYS A 141 -10.23 -5.02 4.66
N ASP A 142 -10.69 -5.83 5.60
CA ASP A 142 -12.07 -6.29 5.56
C ASP A 142 -13.01 -5.23 6.13
N ILE A 143 -14.25 -5.22 5.65
CA ILE A 143 -15.26 -4.24 6.00
C ILE A 143 -16.56 -4.92 6.38
N SER A 144 -17.29 -4.36 7.36
CA SER A 144 -18.56 -4.92 7.81
C SER A 144 -19.76 -4.48 6.97
N ALA A 145 -19.63 -3.39 6.18
CA ALA A 145 -20.68 -2.88 5.31
C ALA A 145 -20.10 -2.05 4.16
N MET A 146 -20.87 -1.96 3.06
CA MET A 146 -20.59 -1.04 1.96
C MET A 146 -21.03 0.39 2.31
N GLY A 147 -20.43 1.38 1.65
CA GLY A 147 -20.89 2.77 1.67
C GLY A 147 -20.34 3.65 2.80
N ASP A 148 -19.87 3.09 3.92
CA ASP A 148 -19.26 3.84 5.01
C ASP A 148 -17.75 3.53 5.09
N ARG A 149 -16.92 4.55 5.27
CA ARG A 149 -15.48 4.38 5.47
C ARG A 149 -15.11 3.89 6.89
N ASN A 150 -16.03 3.97 7.85
CA ASN A 150 -15.83 3.58 9.23
C ASN A 150 -16.30 2.15 9.52
N THR A 151 -16.09 1.24 8.57
CA THR A 151 -16.52 -0.16 8.69
C THR A 151 -15.39 -1.20 8.70
N PRO A 152 -14.11 -0.85 8.96
CA PRO A 152 -13.06 -1.88 9.04
C PRO A 152 -13.36 -2.88 10.17
N ILE A 153 -13.09 -4.14 9.90
CA ILE A 153 -13.31 -5.24 10.84
C ILE A 153 -12.18 -6.27 10.66
N GLU A 154 -12.08 -7.21 11.57
CA GLU A 154 -11.13 -8.33 11.47
C GLU A 154 -11.33 -9.07 10.15
N SER A 155 -10.23 -9.40 9.46
CA SER A 155 -10.28 -10.11 8.18
C SER A 155 -10.96 -11.47 8.33
N GLY A 156 -11.92 -11.74 7.44
CA GLY A 156 -12.75 -12.94 7.48
C GLY A 156 -14.04 -12.81 8.32
N ARG A 157 -14.24 -11.68 9.02
CA ARG A 157 -15.52 -11.37 9.70
C ARG A 157 -16.41 -10.39 8.95
N GLY A 158 -15.87 -9.77 7.91
CA GLY A 158 -16.58 -8.79 7.10
C GLY A 158 -17.38 -9.42 5.95
N ILE A 159 -17.65 -8.56 4.98
CA ILE A 159 -18.47 -8.93 3.82
C ILE A 159 -17.64 -9.27 2.59
N LEU A 160 -16.29 -9.14 2.66
CA LEU A 160 -15.44 -9.44 1.53
C LEU A 160 -15.21 -10.95 1.41
N ASP A 161 -15.16 -11.44 0.19
CA ASP A 161 -14.73 -12.81 -0.10
C ASP A 161 -13.20 -12.90 -0.04
N ILE A 162 -12.68 -13.02 1.19
CA ILE A 162 -11.24 -13.14 1.45
C ILE A 162 -10.64 -14.34 0.74
N GLN A 163 -11.39 -15.44 0.58
CA GLN A 163 -10.90 -16.65 -0.09
C GLN A 163 -10.64 -16.38 -1.58
N SER A 164 -11.57 -15.72 -2.25
CA SER A 164 -11.39 -15.33 -3.67
C SER A 164 -10.25 -14.33 -3.86
N ILE A 165 -10.06 -13.39 -2.93
CA ILE A 165 -8.94 -12.44 -2.94
C ILE A 165 -7.60 -13.20 -2.82
N LEU A 166 -7.48 -14.10 -1.85
CA LEU A 166 -6.28 -14.91 -1.68
C LEU A 166 -6.03 -15.84 -2.88
N ALA A 167 -7.09 -16.45 -3.43
CA ALA A 167 -6.99 -17.28 -4.64
C ALA A 167 -6.45 -16.49 -5.84
N ALA A 168 -6.92 -15.25 -6.05
CA ALA A 168 -6.42 -14.38 -7.10
C ALA A 168 -4.93 -14.05 -6.92
N LEU A 169 -4.48 -13.77 -5.69
CA LEU A 169 -3.06 -13.54 -5.40
C LEU A 169 -2.20 -14.78 -5.66
N LEU A 170 -2.69 -15.98 -5.32
CA LEU A 170 -2.02 -17.25 -5.64
C LEU A 170 -1.96 -17.50 -7.14
N GLU A 171 -3.04 -17.22 -7.87
CA GLU A 171 -3.10 -17.40 -9.33
C GLU A 171 -2.05 -16.57 -10.05
N ILE A 172 -1.90 -15.30 -9.68
CA ILE A 172 -0.88 -14.43 -10.26
C ILE A 172 0.53 -14.67 -9.69
N LYS A 173 0.68 -15.60 -8.74
CA LYS A 173 1.93 -15.90 -8.03
C LYS A 173 2.53 -14.64 -7.41
N PHE A 174 1.70 -13.85 -6.73
CA PHE A 174 2.13 -12.59 -6.13
C PHE A 174 3.30 -12.80 -5.17
N GLN A 175 4.35 -11.97 -5.29
CA GLN A 175 5.57 -12.06 -4.48
C GLN A 175 5.80 -10.79 -3.65
N GLY A 176 4.83 -9.87 -3.63
CA GLY A 176 4.89 -8.64 -2.86
C GLY A 176 4.42 -8.83 -1.42
N HIS A 177 4.24 -7.71 -0.74
CA HIS A 177 3.72 -7.66 0.61
C HIS A 177 2.19 -7.72 0.63
N VAL A 178 1.63 -8.49 1.57
CA VAL A 178 0.21 -8.51 1.90
C VAL A 178 0.11 -8.14 3.37
N GLY A 179 -0.25 -6.90 3.65
CA GLY A 179 -0.33 -6.36 5.01
C GLY A 179 -1.76 -6.13 5.44
N PHE A 180 -2.07 -6.41 6.71
CA PHE A 180 -3.34 -6.00 7.29
C PHE A 180 -3.37 -4.48 7.49
N GLU A 181 -4.41 -3.82 7.00
CA GLU A 181 -4.72 -2.43 7.32
C GLU A 181 -5.91 -2.41 8.29
N TYR A 182 -5.62 -2.71 9.55
CA TYR A 182 -6.60 -2.81 10.61
C TYR A 182 -6.80 -1.46 11.30
N GLU A 183 -7.99 -0.88 11.14
CA GLU A 183 -8.31 0.46 11.66
C GLU A 183 -9.44 0.47 12.69
N LYS A 184 -10.00 -0.69 13.07
CA LYS A 184 -11.12 -0.79 14.00
C LYS A 184 -10.74 -0.34 15.41
N ASP A 185 -9.59 -0.75 15.90
CA ASP A 185 -9.06 -0.34 17.20
C ASP A 185 -7.63 0.16 17.10
N SER A 186 -7.49 1.48 16.95
CA SER A 186 -6.18 2.11 16.83
C SER A 186 -5.40 2.20 18.14
N LYS A 187 -6.05 1.96 19.30
CA LYS A 187 -5.39 2.02 20.61
C LYS A 187 -4.78 0.68 21.00
N ASP A 188 -5.46 -0.41 20.65
CA ASP A 188 -4.96 -1.78 20.89
C ASP A 188 -5.29 -2.68 19.69
N PRO A 189 -4.53 -2.56 18.57
CA PRO A 189 -4.80 -3.33 17.35
C PRO A 189 -4.39 -4.79 17.43
N VAL A 190 -3.57 -5.19 18.41
CA VAL A 190 -2.94 -6.52 18.45
C VAL A 190 -3.95 -7.67 18.53
N PRO A 191 -5.01 -7.62 19.36
CA PRO A 191 -5.99 -8.70 19.40
C PRO A 191 -6.70 -8.92 18.06
N GLY A 192 -7.15 -7.83 17.40
CA GLY A 192 -7.83 -7.92 16.11
C GLY A 192 -6.90 -8.35 14.96
N LEU A 193 -5.63 -7.94 14.99
CA LEU A 193 -4.62 -8.43 14.04
C LEU A 193 -4.36 -9.93 14.25
N ALA A 194 -4.21 -10.38 15.51
CA ALA A 194 -4.02 -11.79 15.81
C ALA A 194 -5.20 -12.65 15.32
N GLU A 195 -6.42 -12.15 15.50
CA GLU A 195 -7.61 -12.80 14.99
C GLU A 195 -7.67 -12.83 13.45
N SER A 196 -7.21 -11.77 12.79
CA SER A 196 -7.17 -11.67 11.32
C SER A 196 -6.19 -12.65 10.68
N VAL A 197 -5.19 -13.11 11.43
CA VAL A 197 -4.23 -14.14 10.97
C VAL A 197 -4.79 -15.55 11.08
N GLY A 198 -5.71 -15.82 12.01
CA GLY A 198 -6.35 -17.12 12.29
C GLY A 198 -5.81 -17.76 13.54
#